data_caaa545cd6f3c22078d6b670b960265e
#
_entry.id   caaa545cd6f3c22078d6b670b960265e
#
_cell.length_a   1.000
_cell.length_b   1.000
_cell.length_c   1.000
_cell.angle_alpha   90.00
_cell.angle_beta   90.00
_cell.angle_gamma   90.00
#
_symmetry.space_group_name_H-M   'P 1'
#
loop_
_entity.id
_entity.type
_entity.pdbx_description
1 polymer ?
#
loop_
_entity_poly.entity_id
_entity_poly.type
_entity_poly.pdbx_seq_one_letter_code
_entity_poly.pdbx_strand_id
1 'polypeptide(L)'
;MTVLINQTGACTTVPLALSTTTPTTLYTATQFDAVLGLRVTNTHSSAVVVTVELVRSATSYAIIDQSVAANTSIEGPDYLPMKEGDVLKVTLGSANPVDVVAVIMQGAGRNG
;
A
#
# COMPACT_ATOMS: atom_id res chain seq x y z
N MET A 1 -6.18 -7.31 31.04
CA MET A 1 -5.73 -7.30 30.38
C MET A 1 -5.57 -6.69 29.63
N THR A 2 -5.50 -6.32 29.43
CA THR A 2 -5.44 -5.98 28.61
C THR A 2 -4.69 -5.62 27.99
N VAL A 3 -4.46 -5.36 28.06
CA VAL A 3 -3.77 -5.09 27.33
C VAL A 3 -3.18 -5.62 26.51
N LEU A 4 -3.25 -6.31 26.39
CA LEU A 4 -2.74 -7.04 25.52
C LEU A 4 -2.79 -6.65 24.22
N ILE A 5 -3.62 -5.97 23.77
CA ILE A 5 -3.81 -5.64 22.47
C ILE A 5 -2.71 -4.94 21.87
N ASN A 6 -2.14 -4.04 22.56
CA ASN A 6 -1.09 -3.27 21.98
C ASN A 6 0.16 -4.01 21.89
N GLN A 7 0.18 -5.26 22.24
CA GLN A 7 1.35 -6.01 22.06
C GLN A 7 1.43 -6.63 20.74
N THR A 8 0.39 -6.60 19.96
CA THR A 8 0.41 -7.22 18.66
C THR A 8 0.85 -6.28 17.58
N GLY A 9 1.56 -5.25 17.94
CA GLY A 9 2.05 -4.31 16.96
C GLY A 9 1.19 -3.07 16.92
N ALA A 10 1.64 -2.09 16.19
CA ALA A 10 0.99 -0.81 16.10
C ALA A 10 0.45 -0.59 14.71
N CYS A 11 -0.70 0.04 14.62
CA CYS A 11 -1.22 0.47 13.34
C CYS A 11 -0.61 1.81 13.00
N THR A 12 -0.20 1.96 11.76
CA THR A 12 0.35 3.21 11.29
C THR A 12 -0.20 3.52 9.92
N THR A 13 -0.21 4.79 9.58
CA THR A 13 -0.64 5.24 8.26
C THR A 13 0.59 5.63 7.46
N VAL A 14 0.69 5.12 6.25
CA VAL A 14 1.82 5.41 5.36
C VAL A 14 1.27 6.14 4.14
N PRO A 15 1.48 7.45 4.04
CA PRO A 15 1.04 8.22 2.88
C PRO A 15 2.16 8.33 1.86
N LEU A 16 1.79 8.44 0.59
CA LEU A 16 2.74 8.64 -0.48
C LEU A 16 2.08 9.49 -1.56
N ALA A 17 2.69 10.63 -1.86
CA ALA A 17 2.23 11.49 -2.94
C ALA A 17 3.12 11.23 -4.15
N LEU A 18 2.51 10.82 -5.25
CA LEU A 18 3.24 10.46 -6.46
C LEU A 18 2.87 11.39 -7.61
N SER A 19 3.86 11.67 -8.46
CA SER A 19 3.62 12.36 -9.72
C SER A 19 4.62 11.90 -10.77
N THR A 20 5.13 10.69 -10.63
CA THR A 20 6.14 10.14 -11.53
C THR A 20 5.70 8.77 -12.02
N THR A 21 6.18 8.35 -13.18
CA THR A 21 5.92 7.02 -13.70
C THR A 21 6.96 6.00 -13.23
N THR A 22 7.93 6.43 -12.45
CA THR A 22 8.94 5.52 -11.90
C THR A 22 8.33 4.70 -10.76
N PRO A 23 8.51 3.37 -10.72
CA PRO A 23 8.03 2.57 -9.61
C PRO A 23 8.59 3.10 -8.29
N THR A 24 7.71 3.31 -7.32
CA THR A 24 8.08 3.93 -6.06
C THR A 24 7.67 3.03 -4.91
N THR A 25 8.55 2.83 -3.94
CA THR A 25 8.25 2.02 -2.77
C THR A 25 7.28 2.75 -1.85
N LEU A 26 6.17 2.11 -1.55
CA LEU A 26 5.22 2.61 -0.58
C LEU A 26 5.58 2.13 0.81
N TYR A 27 5.92 0.86 0.96
CA TYR A 27 6.22 0.28 2.26
C TYR A 27 7.07 -0.98 2.11
N THR A 28 8.01 -1.16 3.02
CA THR A 28 8.81 -2.38 3.11
C THR A 28 8.53 -3.03 4.45
N ALA A 29 8.09 -4.28 4.44
CA ALA A 29 7.77 -4.99 5.66
C ALA A 29 9.05 -5.30 6.43
N THR A 30 9.04 -4.98 7.73
CA THR A 30 10.19 -5.22 8.59
C THR A 30 10.04 -6.49 9.39
N GLN A 31 8.85 -7.05 9.41
CA GLN A 31 8.54 -8.30 10.09
C GLN A 31 7.25 -8.82 9.46
N PHE A 32 6.50 -9.64 10.17
CA PHE A 32 5.20 -10.05 9.66
C PHE A 32 4.22 -8.90 9.88
N ASP A 33 3.96 -8.14 8.84
CA ASP A 33 3.10 -6.99 8.87
C ASP A 33 1.84 -7.29 8.07
N ALA A 34 0.83 -6.46 8.18
CA ALA A 34 -0.38 -6.61 7.35
C ALA A 34 -0.86 -5.26 6.88
N VAL A 35 -1.27 -5.20 5.61
CA VAL A 35 -1.96 -4.05 5.07
C VAL A 35 -3.42 -4.21 5.45
N LEU A 36 -3.95 -3.28 6.24
CA LEU A 36 -5.34 -3.30 6.67
C LEU A 36 -6.23 -2.50 5.75
N GLY A 37 -5.65 -1.63 4.97
CA GLY A 37 -6.39 -0.83 4.01
C GLY A 37 -5.44 -0.10 3.09
N LEU A 38 -5.90 0.16 1.88
CA LEU A 38 -5.11 0.86 0.88
C LEU A 38 -6.07 1.71 0.07
N ARG A 39 -5.79 2.99 -0.02
CA ARG A 39 -6.62 3.91 -0.80
C ARG A 39 -5.76 4.66 -1.80
N VAL A 40 -6.20 4.70 -3.04
CA VAL A 40 -5.54 5.44 -4.10
C VAL A 40 -6.49 6.53 -4.55
N THR A 41 -6.04 7.77 -4.50
CA THR A 41 -6.85 8.93 -4.88
C THR A 41 -6.19 9.66 -6.03
N ASN A 42 -6.89 9.75 -7.14
CA ASN A 42 -6.43 10.54 -8.28
C ASN A 42 -6.95 11.96 -8.09
N THR A 43 -6.03 12.89 -7.81
CA THR A 43 -6.39 14.29 -7.60
C THR A 43 -6.28 15.11 -8.87
N HIS A 44 -6.01 14.48 -9.99
CA HIS A 44 -5.85 15.15 -11.27
C HIS A 44 -7.17 15.16 -12.05
N SER A 45 -7.24 16.01 -13.07
CA SER A 45 -8.43 16.15 -13.89
C SER A 45 -8.53 15.14 -15.02
N SER A 46 -7.59 14.22 -15.12
CA SER A 46 -7.58 13.14 -16.11
C SER A 46 -7.41 11.82 -15.42
N ALA A 47 -7.93 10.75 -16.01
CA ALA A 47 -7.76 9.42 -15.46
C ALA A 47 -6.28 8.99 -15.49
N VAL A 48 -5.90 8.16 -14.53
CA VAL A 48 -4.54 7.66 -14.43
C VAL A 48 -4.60 6.17 -14.15
N VAL A 49 -3.77 5.39 -14.84
CA VAL A 49 -3.63 3.97 -14.54
C VAL A 49 -2.69 3.83 -13.35
N VAL A 50 -3.13 3.10 -12.33
CA VAL A 50 -2.33 2.87 -11.13
C VAL A 50 -2.11 1.38 -10.98
N THR A 51 -0.86 1.00 -10.77
CA THR A 51 -0.48 -0.38 -10.49
C THR A 51 0.17 -0.42 -9.12
N VAL A 52 -0.39 -1.24 -8.22
CA VAL A 52 0.22 -1.50 -6.92
C VAL A 52 0.63 -2.96 -6.92
N GLU A 53 1.88 -3.21 -6.57
CA GLU A 53 2.44 -4.55 -6.60
C GLU A 53 3.03 -4.94 -5.27
N LEU A 54 2.89 -6.21 -4.92
CA LEU A 54 3.65 -6.82 -3.84
C LEU A 54 4.86 -7.48 -4.46
N VAL A 55 6.05 -7.08 -4.04
CA VAL A 55 7.29 -7.67 -4.52
C VAL A 55 7.85 -8.56 -3.43
N ARG A 56 7.97 -9.85 -3.74
CA ARG A 56 8.50 -10.85 -2.82
C ARG A 56 9.55 -11.66 -3.55
N SER A 57 10.77 -11.70 -3.00
CA SER A 57 11.86 -12.45 -3.59
C SER A 57 12.07 -12.07 -5.06
N ALA A 58 12.06 -10.79 -5.33
CA ALA A 58 12.26 -10.20 -6.65
C ALA A 58 11.15 -10.53 -7.67
N THR A 59 10.04 -11.08 -7.23
CA THR A 59 8.87 -11.33 -8.09
C THR A 59 7.77 -10.36 -7.72
N SER A 60 7.17 -9.73 -8.73
CA SER A 60 6.12 -8.75 -8.53
C SER A 60 4.76 -9.38 -8.76
N TYR A 61 3.84 -9.12 -7.85
CA TYR A 61 2.46 -9.60 -7.95
C TYR A 61 1.53 -8.39 -7.91
N ALA A 62 0.71 -8.23 -8.93
CA ALA A 62 -0.19 -7.10 -8.99
C ALA A 62 -1.33 -7.26 -7.97
N ILE A 63 -1.54 -6.22 -7.19
CA ILE A 63 -2.65 -6.14 -6.24
C ILE A 63 -3.74 -5.27 -6.83
N ILE A 64 -3.35 -4.14 -7.40
CA ILE A 64 -4.24 -3.23 -8.08
C ILE A 64 -3.60 -2.93 -9.43
N ASP A 65 -4.40 -2.96 -10.49
CA ASP A 65 -3.94 -2.59 -11.82
C ASP A 65 -5.17 -2.09 -12.56
N GLN A 66 -5.47 -0.81 -12.40
CA GLN A 66 -6.66 -0.26 -13.02
C GLN A 66 -6.56 1.24 -13.20
N SER A 67 -7.41 1.75 -14.05
CA SER A 67 -7.54 3.18 -14.29
C SER A 67 -8.37 3.79 -13.17
N VAL A 68 -7.87 4.88 -12.60
CA VAL A 68 -8.58 5.63 -11.58
C VAL A 68 -9.09 6.90 -12.23
N ALA A 69 -10.39 7.08 -12.24
CA ALA A 69 -11.01 8.23 -12.89
C ALA A 69 -10.59 9.52 -12.21
N ALA A 70 -10.68 10.63 -12.96
CA ALA A 70 -10.32 11.95 -12.42
C ALA A 70 -11.08 12.24 -11.15
N ASN A 71 -10.37 12.76 -10.16
CA ASN A 71 -10.96 13.21 -8.90
C ASN A 71 -11.75 12.14 -8.16
N THR A 72 -11.29 10.89 -8.25
CA THR A 72 -11.93 9.77 -7.55
C THR A 72 -10.90 8.97 -6.79
N SER A 73 -11.40 8.11 -5.90
CA SER A 73 -10.58 7.20 -5.12
C SER A 73 -11.01 5.78 -5.37
N ILE A 74 -10.05 4.85 -5.26
CA ILE A 74 -10.35 3.42 -5.23
C ILE A 74 -9.68 2.83 -4.00
N GLU A 75 -10.19 1.68 -3.57
CA GLU A 75 -9.64 1.01 -2.40
C GLU A 75 -9.10 -0.35 -2.78
N GLY A 76 -8.05 -0.73 -2.10
CA GLY A 76 -7.42 -2.01 -2.29
C GLY A 76 -7.91 -3.05 -1.30
N PRO A 77 -7.11 -4.09 -1.07
CA PRO A 77 -7.56 -5.20 -0.23
C PRO A 77 -7.77 -4.76 1.21
N ASP A 78 -8.72 -5.44 1.88
CA ASP A 78 -9.02 -5.16 3.28
C ASP A 78 -8.00 -5.78 4.22
N TYR A 79 -7.26 -6.77 3.77
CA TYR A 79 -6.27 -7.43 4.62
C TYR A 79 -5.30 -8.17 3.73
N LEU A 80 -4.04 -7.78 3.82
CA LEU A 80 -2.98 -8.40 3.04
C LEU A 80 -1.79 -8.65 3.96
N PRO A 81 -1.56 -9.89 4.39
CA PRO A 81 -0.38 -10.21 5.19
C PRO A 81 0.89 -10.08 4.37
N MET A 82 1.95 -9.60 5.02
CA MET A 82 3.26 -9.44 4.40
C MET A 82 4.30 -10.13 5.25
N LYS A 83 5.33 -10.66 4.60
CA LYS A 83 6.49 -11.23 5.29
C LYS A 83 7.60 -10.21 5.32
N GLU A 84 8.55 -10.40 6.22
CA GLU A 84 9.71 -9.55 6.30
C GLU A 84 10.40 -9.48 4.92
N GLY A 85 10.68 -8.27 4.47
CA GLY A 85 11.32 -8.06 3.18
C GLY A 85 10.36 -7.84 2.02
N ASP A 86 9.08 -8.10 2.20
CA ASP A 86 8.10 -7.81 1.15
C ASP A 86 8.01 -6.31 0.94
N VAL A 87 7.84 -5.89 -0.30
CA VAL A 87 7.77 -4.48 -0.66
C VAL A 87 6.47 -4.20 -1.40
N LEU A 88 5.79 -3.13 -1.02
CA LEU A 88 4.68 -2.62 -1.82
C LEU A 88 5.21 -1.51 -2.69
N LYS A 89 5.00 -1.62 -3.99
CA LYS A 89 5.42 -0.60 -4.95
C LYS A 89 4.22 -0.07 -5.71
N VAL A 90 4.28 1.21 -6.05
CA VAL A 90 3.23 1.89 -6.81
C VAL A 90 3.84 2.45 -8.07
N THR A 91 3.18 2.22 -9.19
CA THR A 91 3.60 2.75 -10.50
C THR A 91 2.40 3.43 -11.14
N LEU A 92 2.63 4.62 -11.67
CA LEU A 92 1.60 5.36 -12.41
C LEU A 92 1.85 5.23 -13.90
N GLY A 93 0.79 5.14 -14.67
CA GLY A 93 0.88 5.10 -16.13
C GLY A 93 1.18 6.46 -16.75
N SER A 94 0.98 7.53 -16.01
CA SER A 94 1.29 8.89 -16.44
C SER A 94 1.70 9.73 -15.24
N ALA A 95 2.44 10.80 -15.48
CA ALA A 95 3.02 11.62 -14.42
C ALA A 95 2.01 12.64 -13.91
N ASN A 96 0.91 12.16 -13.34
CA ASN A 96 -0.14 12.98 -12.77
C ASN A 96 -0.19 12.78 -11.26
N PRO A 97 -0.65 13.79 -10.50
CA PRO A 97 -0.66 13.66 -9.03
C PRO A 97 -1.66 12.61 -8.56
N VAL A 98 -1.16 11.67 -7.78
CA VAL A 98 -1.94 10.60 -7.17
C VAL A 98 -1.46 10.43 -5.75
N ASP A 99 -2.40 10.36 -4.81
CA ASP A 99 -2.07 10.12 -3.42
C ASP A 99 -2.44 8.68 -3.06
N VAL A 100 -1.52 7.99 -2.39
CA VAL A 100 -1.74 6.63 -1.94
C VAL A 100 -1.56 6.62 -0.43
N VAL A 101 -2.52 6.04 0.27
CA VAL A 101 -2.46 5.94 1.72
C VAL A 101 -2.70 4.50 2.11
N ALA A 102 -1.77 3.93 2.86
CA ALA A 102 -1.88 2.57 3.36
C ALA A 102 -1.99 2.59 4.88
N VAL A 103 -2.81 1.71 5.43
CA VAL A 103 -2.87 1.48 6.88
C VAL A 103 -2.19 0.14 7.12
N ILE A 104 -1.13 0.16 7.91
CA ILE A 104 -0.30 -1.01 8.15
C ILE A 104 -0.34 -1.39 9.62
N MET A 105 -0.56 -2.67 9.88
CA MET A 105 -0.38 -3.22 11.22
C MET A 105 0.99 -3.89 11.25
N GLN A 106 1.90 -3.34 12.04
CA GLN A 106 3.24 -3.87 12.15
C GLN A 106 3.28 -5.00 13.17
N GLY A 107 4.01 -6.05 12.85
CA GLY A 107 4.11 -7.18 13.73
C GLY A 107 2.85 -8.02 13.80
N ALA A 108 2.01 -7.98 12.78
CA ALA A 108 0.71 -8.65 12.80
C ALA A 108 0.80 -10.15 12.92
N GLY A 109 1.88 -10.74 12.45
CA GLY A 109 2.05 -12.18 12.51
C GLY A 109 2.76 -12.69 13.73
N ARG A 110 3.10 -11.80 14.67
CA ARG A 110 3.78 -12.23 15.86
C ARG A 110 2.79 -12.76 16.87
N ASN A 111 3.25 -13.72 17.62
CA ASN A 111 2.43 -14.21 18.61
C ASN A 111 2.61 -13.45 19.78
N GLY A 112 2.11 -12.48 19.86
CA GLY A 112 2.09 -11.55 20.94
C GLY A 112 2.85 -11.70 22.02
#